data_ae88ec89108df1e0bc84b66c432f153b
#
_entry.id   ae88ec89108df1e0bc84b66c432f153b
#
_cell.length_a   1.000
_cell.length_b   1.000
_cell.length_c   1.000
_cell.angle_alpha   90.00
_cell.angle_beta   90.00
_cell.angle_gamma   90.00
#
_symmetry.space_group_name_H-M   'P 1'
#
loop_
_entity.id
_entity.type
_entity.pdbx_description
1 polymer ?
#
loop_
_entity_poly.entity_id
_entity_poly.type
_entity_poly.pdbx_seq_one_letter_code
_entity_poly.pdbx_strand_id
1 'polypeptide(L)'
;MQRRPLLMLAALWPFGAATAGAPLLPTPLPLVYPRHQAFNDPQQGYVTALLQLALARSGHAYALRRSELRMVQTRAMQEIATASGSVDVVWAMTSRASETQLLPVRIPIDRGLIGWRVALIQARQPQLLRDVRSIAALARLSAGQMRDWPDSAILQANGLRLDTSSTYEGLFQQLAAGRIDYFPRSVIEAQSELASHAQLPLALDAHLVIRYPAALYFFVGKHRPELARHIELGLETMLADGSFAQLFQQHFGRLADGLKLSQRHVLELVNPDLPEETPLARKALWYRPKHY
;
A
#
# COMPACT_ATOMS: atom_id res chain seq x y z
N MET A 1 46.32 3.34 90.75
CA MET A 1 45.81 4.25 89.69
C MET A 1 45.41 3.44 88.46
N GLN A 2 44.12 3.10 88.38
CA GLN A 2 43.59 2.27 87.30
C GLN A 2 42.94 3.21 86.30
N ARG A 3 43.40 3.16 85.02
CA ARG A 3 42.77 3.85 83.90
C ARG A 3 41.79 2.89 83.19
N ARG A 4 40.53 3.21 83.15
CA ARG A 4 39.49 2.53 82.41
C ARG A 4 39.51 3.00 80.93
N PRO A 5 39.42 2.14 79.94
CA PRO A 5 39.17 2.56 78.53
C PRO A 5 37.70 2.77 78.27
N LEU A 6 37.38 3.90 77.62
CA LEU A 6 36.06 4.21 77.05
C LEU A 6 35.84 3.37 75.75
N LEU A 7 34.82 2.54 75.77
CA LEU A 7 34.33 1.88 74.58
C LEU A 7 33.37 2.82 73.82
N MET A 8 33.77 3.27 72.62
CA MET A 8 32.87 3.91 71.67
C MET A 8 32.08 2.86 70.91
N LEU A 9 30.76 2.84 71.07
CA LEU A 9 29.83 2.11 70.22
C LEU A 9 29.63 2.88 68.93
N ALA A 10 30.10 2.35 67.79
CA ALA A 10 29.78 2.85 66.46
C ALA A 10 28.42 2.25 66.02
N ALA A 11 27.40 3.08 65.88
CA ALA A 11 26.10 2.70 65.35
C ALA A 11 26.19 2.58 63.82
N LEU A 12 26.13 1.36 63.27
CA LEU A 12 26.00 1.06 61.88
C LEU A 12 24.51 1.25 61.48
N TRP A 13 24.22 2.32 60.73
CA TRP A 13 22.95 2.49 60.06
C TRP A 13 22.97 1.68 58.76
N PRO A 14 21.97 0.82 58.52
CA PRO A 14 21.88 0.14 57.22
C PRO A 14 21.43 1.14 56.17
N PHE A 15 22.30 1.42 55.19
CA PHE A 15 21.89 2.03 53.92
C PHE A 15 21.01 1.06 53.15
N GLY A 16 19.69 1.26 53.22
CA GLY A 16 18.73 0.59 52.35
C GLY A 16 18.89 1.10 50.93
N ALA A 17 19.55 0.32 50.06
CA ALA A 17 19.57 0.58 48.64
C ALA A 17 18.13 0.43 48.11
N ALA A 18 17.45 1.53 47.85
CA ALA A 18 16.22 1.55 47.09
C ALA A 18 16.55 1.09 45.65
N THR A 19 16.23 -0.14 45.32
CA THR A 19 16.24 -0.63 43.94
C THR A 19 15.15 0.13 43.19
N ALA A 20 15.55 1.17 42.45
CA ALA A 20 14.69 1.82 41.48
C ALA A 20 14.25 0.75 40.48
N GLY A 21 13.00 0.31 40.57
CA GLY A 21 12.41 -0.62 39.62
C GLY A 21 12.59 -0.05 38.22
N ALA A 22 13.17 -0.84 37.32
CA ALA A 22 13.24 -0.47 35.90
C ALA A 22 11.83 -0.09 35.44
N PRO A 23 11.67 1.00 34.69
CA PRO A 23 10.36 1.39 34.16
C PRO A 23 9.81 0.21 33.33
N LEU A 24 8.65 -0.28 33.72
CA LEU A 24 7.92 -1.31 32.96
C LEU A 24 7.65 -0.72 31.58
N LEU A 25 8.30 -1.26 30.55
CA LEU A 25 7.98 -0.89 29.18
C LEU A 25 6.49 -1.18 28.93
N PRO A 26 5.73 -0.25 28.36
CA PRO A 26 4.32 -0.46 28.10
C PRO A 26 4.14 -1.71 27.24
N THR A 27 3.24 -2.61 27.66
CA THR A 27 2.90 -3.81 26.88
C THR A 27 2.40 -3.37 25.51
N PRO A 28 2.99 -3.89 24.40
CA PRO A 28 2.57 -3.49 23.06
C PRO A 28 1.09 -3.81 22.82
N LEU A 29 0.34 -2.84 22.30
CA LEU A 29 -1.05 -3.03 21.92
C LEU A 29 -1.13 -3.92 20.66
N PRO A 30 -1.94 -4.98 20.66
CA PRO A 30 -2.11 -5.80 19.47
C PRO A 30 -2.79 -4.97 18.37
N LEU A 31 -2.27 -5.10 17.14
CA LEU A 31 -2.82 -4.48 15.94
C LEU A 31 -2.93 -5.50 14.83
N VAL A 32 -4.16 -5.77 14.42
CA VAL A 32 -4.46 -6.82 13.45
C VAL A 32 -4.61 -6.23 12.05
N TYR A 33 -3.86 -6.78 11.08
CA TYR A 33 -4.03 -6.48 9.66
C TYR A 33 -4.54 -7.72 8.90
N PRO A 34 -5.22 -7.56 7.74
CA PRO A 34 -5.85 -8.67 7.06
C PRO A 34 -4.83 -9.64 6.47
N ARG A 35 -5.13 -10.93 6.58
CA ARG A 35 -4.48 -11.97 5.80
C ARG A 35 -5.19 -12.05 4.45
N HIS A 36 -4.59 -11.44 3.41
CA HIS A 36 -5.20 -11.41 2.09
C HIS A 36 -5.40 -12.81 1.51
N GLN A 37 -6.45 -12.96 0.68
CA GLN A 37 -6.77 -14.23 0.03
C GLN A 37 -5.79 -14.54 -1.11
N ALA A 38 -5.27 -13.53 -1.80
CA ALA A 38 -4.23 -13.70 -2.80
C ALA A 38 -2.92 -14.20 -2.17
N PHE A 39 -2.33 -15.27 -2.72
CA PHE A 39 -1.15 -15.92 -2.16
C PHE A 39 0.11 -15.07 -2.22
N ASN A 40 0.24 -14.21 -3.23
CA ASN A 40 1.40 -13.38 -3.50
C ASN A 40 0.96 -11.93 -3.76
N ASP A 41 0.66 -11.17 -2.70
CA ASP A 41 0.60 -9.73 -2.81
C ASP A 41 2.05 -9.19 -2.77
N PRO A 42 2.61 -8.72 -3.91
CA PRO A 42 3.99 -8.22 -3.98
C PRO A 42 4.21 -6.97 -3.12
N GLN A 43 3.14 -6.29 -2.73
CA GLN A 43 3.18 -5.10 -1.88
C GLN A 43 3.14 -5.44 -0.40
N GLN A 44 2.69 -6.62 0.01
CA GLN A 44 2.45 -6.95 1.43
C GLN A 44 3.70 -6.75 2.29
N GLY A 45 4.86 -7.18 1.80
CA GLY A 45 6.13 -7.02 2.50
C GLY A 45 6.46 -5.55 2.75
N TYR A 46 6.32 -4.72 1.73
CA TYR A 46 6.53 -3.27 1.81
C TYR A 46 5.54 -2.61 2.78
N VAL A 47 4.24 -2.85 2.58
CA VAL A 47 3.19 -2.18 3.35
C VAL A 47 3.26 -2.53 4.84
N THR A 48 3.53 -3.79 5.17
CA THR A 48 3.68 -4.20 6.58
C THR A 48 4.95 -3.64 7.21
N ALA A 49 6.07 -3.59 6.49
CA ALA A 49 7.30 -2.95 6.96
C ALA A 49 7.09 -1.44 7.19
N LEU A 50 6.41 -0.76 6.25
CA LEU A 50 6.07 0.66 6.38
C LEU A 50 5.19 0.92 7.60
N LEU A 51 4.13 0.13 7.79
CA LEU A 51 3.24 0.26 8.94
C LEU A 51 3.98 0.04 10.26
N GLN A 52 4.83 -1.00 10.33
CA GLN A 52 5.63 -1.29 11.53
C GLN A 52 6.58 -0.14 11.87
N LEU A 53 7.28 0.41 10.87
CA LEU A 53 8.20 1.52 11.06
C LEU A 53 7.45 2.81 11.44
N ALA A 54 6.30 3.09 10.84
CA ALA A 54 5.48 4.24 11.19
C ALA A 54 5.00 4.16 12.65
N LEU A 55 4.46 3.01 13.06
CA LEU A 55 4.01 2.81 14.43
C LEU A 55 5.16 2.92 15.45
N ALA A 56 6.33 2.38 15.14
CA ALA A 56 7.51 2.52 16.00
C ALA A 56 7.93 4.00 16.19
N ARG A 57 7.72 4.85 15.17
CA ARG A 57 8.04 6.30 15.23
C ARG A 57 6.92 7.15 15.82
N SER A 58 5.74 6.60 16.02
CA SER A 58 4.63 7.30 16.66
C SER A 58 4.81 7.51 18.19
N GLY A 59 5.82 6.87 18.79
CA GLY A 59 6.02 6.87 20.24
C GLY A 59 5.12 5.88 20.98
N HIS A 60 4.34 5.06 20.28
CA HIS A 60 3.44 4.06 20.85
C HIS A 60 3.87 2.65 20.49
N ALA A 61 3.83 1.73 21.46
CA ALA A 61 4.17 0.34 21.24
C ALA A 61 2.99 -0.44 20.67
N TYR A 62 3.16 -0.99 19.45
CA TYR A 62 2.18 -1.87 18.79
C TYR A 62 2.82 -3.19 18.41
N ALA A 63 2.05 -4.28 18.54
CA ALA A 63 2.41 -5.62 18.08
C ALA A 63 1.56 -5.99 16.86
N LEU A 64 2.15 -5.92 15.66
CA LEU A 64 1.46 -6.29 14.42
C LEU A 64 1.25 -7.79 14.33
N ARG A 65 0.04 -8.21 13.97
CA ARG A 65 -0.29 -9.61 13.68
C ARG A 65 -1.27 -9.72 12.52
N ARG A 66 -1.21 -10.82 11.80
CA ARG A 66 -2.18 -11.12 10.74
C ARG A 66 -3.50 -11.61 11.35
N SER A 67 -4.60 -11.33 10.68
CA SER A 67 -5.89 -11.94 11.02
C SER A 67 -5.83 -13.48 10.89
N GLU A 68 -6.59 -14.19 11.69
CA GLU A 68 -6.68 -15.65 11.63
C GLU A 68 -7.29 -16.11 10.30
N LEU A 69 -8.40 -15.46 9.91
CA LEU A 69 -9.08 -15.77 8.67
C LEU A 69 -8.45 -15.04 7.47
N ARG A 70 -8.39 -15.74 6.35
CA ARG A 70 -8.12 -15.12 5.05
C ARG A 70 -9.36 -14.39 4.57
N MET A 71 -9.18 -13.20 4.00
CA MET A 71 -10.30 -12.41 3.51
C MET A 71 -9.92 -11.56 2.30
N VAL A 72 -10.91 -11.24 1.48
CA VAL A 72 -10.76 -10.25 0.41
C VAL A 72 -10.78 -8.84 1.01
N GLN A 73 -10.27 -7.86 0.27
CA GLN A 73 -10.13 -6.47 0.73
C GLN A 73 -11.48 -5.87 1.20
N THR A 74 -12.55 -6.07 0.42
CA THR A 74 -13.89 -5.57 0.75
C THR A 74 -14.40 -6.12 2.08
N ARG A 75 -14.13 -7.39 2.37
CA ARG A 75 -14.48 -8.00 3.66
C ARG A 75 -13.67 -7.40 4.80
N ALA A 76 -12.35 -7.20 4.62
CA ALA A 76 -11.51 -6.57 5.63
C ALA A 76 -11.98 -5.15 5.97
N MET A 77 -12.36 -4.36 4.96
CA MET A 77 -12.93 -3.03 5.16
C MET A 77 -14.24 -3.08 5.94
N GLN A 78 -15.11 -4.04 5.65
CA GLN A 78 -16.36 -4.24 6.36
C GLN A 78 -16.14 -4.64 7.84
N GLU A 79 -15.18 -5.53 8.12
CA GLU A 79 -14.83 -5.92 9.49
C GLU A 79 -14.36 -4.72 10.32
N ILE A 80 -13.57 -3.82 9.71
CA ILE A 80 -13.15 -2.58 10.38
C ILE A 80 -14.34 -1.63 10.58
N ALA A 81 -15.20 -1.45 9.58
CA ALA A 81 -16.35 -0.54 9.65
C ALA A 81 -17.34 -0.96 10.73
N THR A 82 -17.53 -2.27 10.93
CA THR A 82 -18.45 -2.84 11.95
C THR A 82 -17.81 -3.03 13.32
N ALA A 83 -16.53 -2.67 13.47
CA ALA A 83 -15.80 -2.84 14.73
C ALA A 83 -15.81 -4.29 15.26
N SER A 84 -15.72 -5.28 14.36
CA SER A 84 -15.78 -6.71 14.71
C SER A 84 -14.60 -7.17 15.59
N GLY A 85 -13.49 -6.39 15.62
CA GLY A 85 -12.25 -6.72 16.31
C GLY A 85 -11.36 -7.74 15.56
N SER A 86 -11.79 -8.23 14.40
CA SER A 86 -11.01 -9.18 13.60
C SER A 86 -9.87 -8.53 12.81
N VAL A 87 -10.01 -7.25 12.47
CA VAL A 87 -9.03 -6.43 11.75
C VAL A 87 -9.09 -4.99 12.28
N ASP A 88 -7.94 -4.35 12.45
CA ASP A 88 -7.81 -2.98 12.95
C ASP A 88 -7.40 -1.98 11.87
N VAL A 89 -6.61 -2.43 10.90
CA VAL A 89 -6.06 -1.61 9.82
C VAL A 89 -6.05 -2.39 8.51
N VAL A 90 -6.37 -1.71 7.41
CA VAL A 90 -6.29 -2.24 6.04
C VAL A 90 -5.63 -1.20 5.16
N TRP A 91 -5.08 -1.62 4.01
CA TRP A 91 -4.64 -0.70 2.96
C TRP A 91 -5.47 -0.94 1.70
N ALA A 92 -5.88 0.15 1.09
CA ALA A 92 -6.72 0.14 -0.10
C ALA A 92 -6.50 1.39 -0.94
N MET A 93 -6.80 1.30 -2.24
CA MET A 93 -6.96 2.49 -3.06
C MET A 93 -8.15 3.28 -2.53
N THR A 94 -7.95 4.58 -2.32
CA THR A 94 -9.01 5.44 -1.79
C THR A 94 -10.12 5.66 -2.80
N SER A 95 -11.31 5.88 -2.27
CA SER A 95 -12.53 6.26 -2.99
C SER A 95 -13.45 7.04 -2.06
N ARG A 96 -14.38 7.81 -2.62
CA ARG A 96 -15.40 8.49 -1.80
C ARG A 96 -16.19 7.52 -0.94
N ALA A 97 -16.52 6.34 -1.49
CA ALA A 97 -17.24 5.31 -0.76
C ALA A 97 -16.43 4.76 0.43
N SER A 98 -15.14 4.47 0.25
CA SER A 98 -14.29 3.96 1.34
C SER A 98 -14.10 4.99 2.46
N GLU A 99 -13.91 6.27 2.12
CA GLU A 99 -13.75 7.34 3.11
C GLU A 99 -15.06 7.71 3.84
N THR A 100 -16.22 7.41 3.22
CA THR A 100 -17.50 7.49 3.93
C THR A 100 -17.62 6.45 5.04
N GLN A 101 -17.03 5.27 4.87
CA GLN A 101 -17.14 4.16 5.83
C GLN A 101 -16.01 4.13 6.84
N LEU A 102 -14.79 4.42 6.42
CA LEU A 102 -13.56 4.29 7.18
C LEU A 102 -12.84 5.64 7.31
N LEU A 103 -11.86 5.69 8.21
CA LEU A 103 -10.99 6.83 8.40
C LEU A 103 -9.67 6.60 7.65
N PRO A 104 -9.35 7.39 6.60
CA PRO A 104 -8.09 7.29 5.86
C PRO A 104 -6.95 7.99 6.61
N VAL A 105 -5.74 7.44 6.49
CA VAL A 105 -4.50 8.17 6.74
C VAL A 105 -4.01 8.71 5.41
N ARG A 106 -4.18 10.03 5.16
CA ARG A 106 -4.03 10.65 3.83
C ARG A 106 -2.57 10.87 3.39
N ILE A 107 -1.76 9.84 3.52
CA ILE A 107 -0.40 9.78 2.99
C ILE A 107 -0.34 8.60 2.02
N PRO A 108 -0.16 8.83 0.69
CA PRO A 108 -0.06 7.75 -0.29
C PRO A 108 1.14 6.85 -0.01
N ILE A 109 0.87 5.67 0.53
CA ILE A 109 1.92 4.77 1.03
C ILE A 109 2.80 4.18 -0.09
N ASP A 110 2.28 4.12 -1.31
CA ASP A 110 2.98 3.69 -2.52
C ASP A 110 3.40 4.87 -3.43
N ARG A 111 3.29 6.10 -2.93
CA ARG A 111 3.53 7.35 -3.66
C ARG A 111 2.70 7.47 -4.95
N GLY A 112 1.51 6.87 -4.97
CA GLY A 112 0.59 6.90 -6.09
C GLY A 112 0.95 5.95 -7.24
N LEU A 113 1.91 5.03 -7.06
CA LEU A 113 2.26 4.03 -8.08
C LEU A 113 1.10 3.11 -8.44
N ILE A 114 0.11 2.94 -7.55
CA ILE A 114 -1.11 2.18 -7.87
C ILE A 114 -1.85 2.74 -9.08
N GLY A 115 -1.77 4.04 -9.33
CA GLY A 115 -2.38 4.71 -10.47
C GLY A 115 -1.53 4.68 -11.76
N TRP A 116 -0.35 4.09 -11.75
CA TRP A 116 0.50 3.90 -12.92
C TRP A 116 0.28 2.50 -13.47
N ARG A 117 -0.31 2.40 -14.66
CA ARG A 117 -0.70 1.11 -15.26
C ARG A 117 0.11 0.83 -16.51
N VAL A 118 0.72 -0.36 -16.56
CA VAL A 118 1.30 -0.96 -17.76
C VAL A 118 0.40 -2.09 -18.22
N ALA A 119 0.40 -2.39 -19.51
CA ALA A 119 -0.50 -3.40 -20.05
C ALA A 119 0.18 -4.75 -20.19
N LEU A 120 -0.49 -5.81 -19.75
CA LEU A 120 -0.23 -7.15 -20.26
C LEU A 120 -0.93 -7.30 -21.61
N ILE A 121 -0.26 -7.91 -22.57
CA ILE A 121 -0.70 -8.16 -23.95
C ILE A 121 -0.36 -9.58 -24.36
N GLN A 122 -0.91 -10.03 -25.47
CA GLN A 122 -0.46 -11.29 -26.06
C GLN A 122 0.98 -11.18 -26.56
N ALA A 123 1.83 -12.17 -26.28
CA ALA A 123 3.23 -12.17 -26.69
C ALA A 123 3.43 -12.09 -28.22
N ARG A 124 2.45 -12.57 -29.00
CA ARG A 124 2.45 -12.48 -30.47
C ARG A 124 2.14 -11.08 -31.01
N GLN A 125 1.71 -10.14 -30.17
CA GLN A 125 1.34 -8.77 -30.56
C GLN A 125 2.16 -7.72 -29.80
N PRO A 126 3.51 -7.78 -29.81
CA PRO A 126 4.35 -6.92 -28.99
C PRO A 126 4.28 -5.43 -29.37
N GLN A 127 3.71 -5.10 -30.53
CA GLN A 127 3.56 -3.75 -31.04
C GLN A 127 2.13 -3.20 -30.93
N LEU A 128 1.21 -3.93 -30.25
CA LEU A 128 -0.21 -3.57 -30.18
C LEU A 128 -0.45 -2.12 -29.74
N LEU A 129 0.29 -1.65 -28.72
CA LEU A 129 0.10 -0.33 -28.14
C LEU A 129 1.14 0.71 -28.61
N ARG A 130 2.02 0.34 -29.55
CA ARG A 130 3.13 1.19 -30.02
C ARG A 130 2.66 2.56 -30.50
N ASP A 131 1.59 2.59 -31.30
CA ASP A 131 1.11 3.81 -31.96
C ASP A 131 -0.11 4.44 -31.27
N VAL A 132 -0.46 3.94 -30.08
CA VAL A 132 -1.53 4.52 -29.25
C VAL A 132 -1.04 5.83 -28.62
N ARG A 133 -1.63 6.96 -29.03
CA ARG A 133 -1.25 8.31 -28.58
C ARG A 133 -2.41 9.10 -27.98
N SER A 134 -3.60 8.51 -27.94
CA SER A 134 -4.79 9.19 -27.40
C SER A 134 -5.73 8.21 -26.73
N ILE A 135 -6.58 8.69 -25.85
CA ILE A 135 -7.65 7.91 -25.22
C ILE A 135 -8.57 7.33 -26.30
N ALA A 136 -8.92 8.12 -27.33
CA ALA A 136 -9.75 7.67 -28.43
C ALA A 136 -9.12 6.50 -29.23
N ALA A 137 -7.79 6.49 -29.39
CA ALA A 137 -7.10 5.37 -30.02
C ALA A 137 -7.12 4.13 -29.12
N LEU A 138 -6.92 4.29 -27.82
CA LEU A 138 -6.96 3.19 -26.85
C LEU A 138 -8.38 2.60 -26.72
N ALA A 139 -9.42 3.43 -26.81
CA ALA A 139 -10.83 3.03 -26.73
C ALA A 139 -11.30 2.09 -27.86
N ARG A 140 -10.51 1.97 -28.94
CA ARG A 140 -10.77 0.99 -30.00
C ARG A 140 -10.42 -0.43 -29.59
N LEU A 141 -9.58 -0.57 -28.55
CA LEU A 141 -9.14 -1.84 -27.99
C LEU A 141 -9.94 -2.16 -26.73
N SER A 142 -10.12 -3.45 -26.45
CA SER A 142 -10.84 -3.93 -25.29
C SER A 142 -9.88 -4.21 -24.14
N ALA A 143 -10.09 -3.54 -23.00
CA ALA A 143 -9.36 -3.79 -21.77
C ALA A 143 -10.04 -4.86 -20.90
N GLY A 144 -9.28 -5.78 -20.33
CA GLY A 144 -9.78 -6.67 -19.28
C GLY A 144 -9.73 -6.02 -17.90
N GLN A 145 -10.81 -6.19 -17.11
CA GLN A 145 -10.82 -5.75 -15.71
C GLN A 145 -11.72 -6.64 -14.83
N MET A 146 -11.45 -6.69 -13.53
CA MET A 146 -12.41 -7.26 -12.60
C MET A 146 -13.60 -6.31 -12.44
N ARG A 147 -14.81 -6.89 -12.40
CA ARG A 147 -16.04 -6.09 -12.32
C ARG A 147 -16.11 -5.15 -11.12
N ASP A 148 -15.59 -5.60 -9.99
CA ASP A 148 -15.65 -4.93 -8.68
C ASP A 148 -14.41 -4.08 -8.34
N TRP A 149 -13.44 -4.00 -9.27
CA TRP A 149 -12.28 -3.14 -9.05
C TRP A 149 -12.61 -1.66 -9.31
N PRO A 150 -12.11 -0.75 -8.45
CA PRO A 150 -12.30 0.69 -8.66
C PRO A 150 -11.80 1.18 -10.03
N ASP A 151 -10.76 0.55 -10.55
CA ASP A 151 -10.18 0.82 -11.87
C ASP A 151 -11.20 0.72 -12.99
N SER A 152 -12.17 -0.21 -12.90
CA SER A 152 -13.20 -0.39 -13.90
C SER A 152 -14.02 0.89 -14.10
N ALA A 153 -14.44 1.52 -13.00
CA ALA A 153 -15.18 2.78 -13.06
C ALA A 153 -14.32 3.92 -13.64
N ILE A 154 -13.02 3.96 -13.27
CA ILE A 154 -12.09 4.98 -13.80
C ILE A 154 -11.93 4.84 -15.31
N LEU A 155 -11.65 3.63 -15.80
CA LEU A 155 -11.43 3.39 -17.22
C LEU A 155 -12.71 3.68 -18.04
N GLN A 156 -13.87 3.26 -17.55
CA GLN A 156 -15.16 3.53 -18.19
C GLN A 156 -15.49 5.02 -18.24
N ALA A 157 -15.25 5.77 -17.16
CA ALA A 157 -15.48 7.21 -17.13
C ALA A 157 -14.61 7.99 -18.13
N ASN A 158 -13.47 7.41 -18.53
CA ASN A 158 -12.61 7.96 -19.59
C ASN A 158 -12.93 7.41 -20.99
N GLY A 159 -14.06 6.72 -21.17
CA GLY A 159 -14.53 6.23 -22.45
C GLY A 159 -13.78 4.99 -22.98
N LEU A 160 -13.03 4.28 -22.14
CA LEU A 160 -12.35 3.06 -22.53
C LEU A 160 -13.31 1.87 -22.55
N ARG A 161 -13.14 1.00 -23.53
CA ARG A 161 -13.92 -0.20 -23.68
C ARG A 161 -13.42 -1.28 -22.73
N LEU A 162 -14.32 -1.84 -21.90
CA LEU A 162 -13.99 -2.88 -20.93
C LEU A 162 -14.77 -4.16 -21.15
N ASP A 163 -14.06 -5.28 -21.07
CA ASP A 163 -14.64 -6.60 -20.86
C ASP A 163 -14.30 -7.05 -19.43
N THR A 164 -15.33 -7.30 -18.62
CA THR A 164 -15.14 -7.60 -17.21
C THR A 164 -15.20 -9.10 -16.93
N SER A 165 -14.39 -9.55 -15.98
CA SER A 165 -14.43 -10.90 -15.43
C SER A 165 -14.89 -10.89 -13.97
N SER A 166 -15.49 -12.00 -13.54
CA SER A 166 -15.77 -12.27 -12.12
C SER A 166 -14.63 -12.99 -11.41
N THR A 167 -13.59 -13.44 -12.16
CA THR A 167 -12.44 -14.14 -11.61
C THR A 167 -11.14 -13.54 -12.13
N TYR A 168 -10.20 -13.37 -11.23
CA TYR A 168 -8.88 -12.84 -11.53
C TYR A 168 -8.14 -13.70 -12.57
N GLU A 169 -8.07 -15.01 -12.35
CA GLU A 169 -7.43 -15.96 -13.27
C GLU A 169 -8.09 -15.96 -14.67
N GLY A 170 -9.41 -15.72 -14.73
CA GLY A 170 -10.16 -15.62 -15.97
C GLY A 170 -9.67 -14.50 -16.87
N LEU A 171 -9.15 -13.39 -16.34
CA LEU A 171 -8.63 -12.28 -17.14
C LEU A 171 -7.36 -12.67 -17.90
N PHE A 172 -6.45 -13.41 -17.28
CA PHE A 172 -5.24 -13.92 -17.97
C PHE A 172 -5.61 -14.92 -19.09
N GLN A 173 -6.60 -15.78 -18.84
CA GLN A 173 -7.10 -16.72 -19.85
C GLN A 173 -7.80 -16.00 -21.02
N GLN A 174 -8.61 -14.97 -20.72
CA GLN A 174 -9.26 -14.15 -21.73
C GLN A 174 -8.22 -13.42 -22.60
N LEU A 175 -7.17 -12.87 -21.98
CA LEU A 175 -6.09 -12.21 -22.70
C LEU A 175 -5.33 -13.20 -23.59
N ALA A 176 -4.95 -14.36 -23.06
CA ALA A 176 -4.26 -15.40 -23.81
C ALA A 176 -5.08 -15.90 -25.00
N ALA A 177 -6.41 -16.01 -24.83
CA ALA A 177 -7.35 -16.40 -25.89
C ALA A 177 -7.70 -15.28 -26.88
N GLY A 178 -7.25 -14.03 -26.65
CA GLY A 178 -7.55 -12.89 -27.51
C GLY A 178 -9.00 -12.40 -27.42
N ARG A 179 -9.67 -12.65 -26.30
CA ARG A 179 -11.02 -12.12 -26.03
C ARG A 179 -10.97 -10.68 -25.54
N ILE A 180 -9.86 -10.27 -24.95
CA ILE A 180 -9.49 -8.91 -24.61
C ILE A 180 -8.14 -8.60 -25.26
N ASP A 181 -7.91 -7.34 -25.61
CA ASP A 181 -6.71 -6.90 -26.29
C ASP A 181 -5.57 -6.62 -25.33
N TYR A 182 -5.88 -6.04 -24.17
CA TYR A 182 -4.89 -5.72 -23.15
C TYR A 182 -5.48 -5.81 -21.74
N PHE A 183 -4.59 -6.02 -20.75
CA PHE A 183 -4.96 -6.06 -19.34
C PHE A 183 -4.08 -5.07 -18.56
N PRO A 184 -4.61 -3.88 -18.20
CA PRO A 184 -3.85 -2.88 -17.49
C PRO A 184 -3.64 -3.30 -16.03
N ARG A 185 -2.36 -3.38 -15.63
CA ARG A 185 -1.96 -3.73 -14.26
C ARG A 185 -1.08 -2.64 -13.66
N SER A 186 -1.12 -2.51 -12.33
CA SER A 186 -0.21 -1.60 -11.65
C SER A 186 1.24 -1.95 -11.97
N VAL A 187 2.07 -0.95 -12.15
CA VAL A 187 3.52 -1.12 -12.32
C VAL A 187 4.14 -1.95 -11.19
N ILE A 188 3.53 -1.95 -10.00
CA ILE A 188 3.99 -2.72 -8.84
C ILE A 188 3.68 -4.22 -9.00
N GLU A 189 2.62 -4.56 -9.72
CA GLU A 189 2.05 -5.92 -9.82
C GLU A 189 2.47 -6.64 -11.10
N ALA A 190 2.51 -5.92 -12.21
CA ALA A 190 2.55 -6.46 -13.56
C ALA A 190 3.67 -7.50 -13.81
N GLN A 191 4.88 -7.27 -13.31
CA GLN A 191 6.00 -8.19 -13.52
C GLN A 191 5.84 -9.50 -12.76
N SER A 192 5.41 -9.43 -11.49
CA SER A 192 5.21 -10.62 -10.67
C SER A 192 4.01 -11.45 -11.15
N GLU A 193 2.96 -10.78 -11.63
CA GLU A 193 1.80 -11.43 -12.23
C GLU A 193 2.16 -12.13 -13.54
N LEU A 194 2.91 -11.47 -14.40
CA LEU A 194 3.40 -12.10 -15.64
C LEU A 194 4.27 -13.32 -15.33
N ALA A 195 5.16 -13.23 -14.33
CA ALA A 195 6.00 -14.35 -13.91
C ALA A 195 5.18 -15.52 -13.33
N SER A 196 4.11 -15.21 -12.58
CA SER A 196 3.20 -16.22 -12.02
C SER A 196 2.36 -16.94 -13.09
N HIS A 197 2.25 -16.35 -14.30
CA HIS A 197 1.51 -16.88 -15.45
C HIS A 197 2.44 -17.20 -16.63
N ALA A 198 3.68 -17.60 -16.35
CA ALA A 198 4.70 -17.88 -17.38
C ALA A 198 4.30 -18.97 -18.38
N GLN A 199 3.31 -19.81 -18.04
CA GLN A 199 2.74 -20.84 -18.95
C GLN A 199 1.84 -20.25 -20.03
N LEU A 200 1.37 -19.00 -19.89
CA LEU A 200 0.52 -18.34 -20.87
C LEU A 200 1.36 -17.51 -21.85
N PRO A 201 0.97 -17.41 -23.12
CA PRO A 201 1.69 -16.66 -24.14
C PRO A 201 1.45 -15.13 -24.00
N LEU A 202 1.80 -14.58 -22.84
CA LEU A 202 1.62 -13.18 -22.48
C LEU A 202 2.96 -12.44 -22.43
N ALA A 203 2.92 -11.13 -22.63
CA ALA A 203 4.06 -10.24 -22.52
C ALA A 203 3.64 -8.91 -21.87
N LEU A 204 4.62 -8.18 -21.38
CA LEU A 204 4.42 -6.81 -20.91
C LEU A 204 4.60 -5.85 -22.09
N ASP A 205 3.61 -4.99 -22.37
CA ASP A 205 3.76 -3.91 -23.33
C ASP A 205 4.95 -3.00 -22.94
N ALA A 206 5.68 -2.52 -23.95
CA ALA A 206 6.85 -1.67 -23.75
C ALA A 206 6.60 -0.19 -24.07
N HIS A 207 5.41 0.18 -24.56
CA HIS A 207 5.19 1.47 -25.24
C HIS A 207 4.30 2.44 -24.47
N LEU A 208 3.33 1.93 -23.70
CA LEU A 208 2.28 2.74 -23.09
C LEU A 208 2.31 2.68 -21.55
N VAL A 209 1.99 3.79 -20.94
CA VAL A 209 1.56 3.90 -19.54
C VAL A 209 0.21 4.59 -19.50
N ILE A 210 -0.76 4.02 -18.82
CA ILE A 210 -2.01 4.68 -18.45
C ILE A 210 -1.82 5.20 -17.04
N ARG A 211 -2.07 6.49 -16.81
CA ARG A 211 -1.91 7.11 -15.49
C ARG A 211 -3.16 7.87 -15.06
N TYR A 212 -3.55 7.69 -13.83
CA TYR A 212 -4.60 8.46 -13.18
C TYR A 212 -4.24 8.71 -11.71
N PRO A 213 -4.71 9.82 -11.10
CA PRO A 213 -4.50 10.06 -9.69
C PRO A 213 -5.17 8.95 -8.87
N ALA A 214 -4.39 8.24 -8.08
CA ALA A 214 -4.86 7.21 -7.17
C ALA A 214 -3.93 7.16 -5.96
N ALA A 215 -4.50 7.02 -4.77
CA ALA A 215 -3.74 6.93 -3.54
C ALA A 215 -4.06 5.62 -2.82
N LEU A 216 -3.04 4.87 -2.49
CA LEU A 216 -3.13 3.74 -1.58
C LEU A 216 -2.93 4.26 -0.17
N TYR A 217 -3.94 4.12 0.69
CA TYR A 217 -3.89 4.58 2.08
C TYR A 217 -4.00 3.44 3.08
N PHE A 218 -3.51 3.67 4.29
CA PHE A 218 -4.00 2.94 5.45
C PHE A 218 -5.37 3.48 5.84
N PHE A 219 -6.28 2.57 6.14
CA PHE A 219 -7.61 2.85 6.67
C PHE A 219 -7.80 2.17 8.02
N VAL A 220 -8.44 2.88 8.93
CA VAL A 220 -8.85 2.36 10.24
C VAL A 220 -10.33 2.65 10.48
N GLY A 221 -10.92 2.04 11.50
CA GLY A 221 -12.30 2.32 11.87
C GLY A 221 -12.50 3.76 12.36
N LYS A 222 -13.63 4.37 12.06
CA LYS A 222 -14.00 5.71 12.54
C LYS A 222 -14.05 5.80 14.07
N HIS A 223 -14.21 4.67 14.74
CA HIS A 223 -14.16 4.52 16.19
C HIS A 223 -12.73 4.49 16.76
N ARG A 224 -11.68 4.51 15.90
CA ARG A 224 -10.26 4.48 16.30
C ARG A 224 -9.45 5.67 15.75
N PRO A 225 -9.88 6.92 15.98
CA PRO A 225 -9.16 8.09 15.45
C PRO A 225 -7.74 8.22 15.98
N GLU A 226 -7.48 7.75 17.21
CA GLU A 226 -6.13 7.76 17.80
C GLU A 226 -5.15 6.86 17.01
N LEU A 227 -5.61 5.70 16.54
CA LEU A 227 -4.79 4.83 15.72
C LEU A 227 -4.43 5.50 14.39
N ALA A 228 -5.40 6.16 13.74
CA ALA A 228 -5.13 6.93 12.51
C ALA A 228 -4.05 7.99 12.76
N ARG A 229 -4.20 8.75 13.85
CA ARG A 229 -3.25 9.81 14.24
C ARG A 229 -1.84 9.24 14.52
N HIS A 230 -1.74 8.09 15.19
CA HIS A 230 -0.44 7.47 15.45
C HIS A 230 0.24 7.00 14.15
N ILE A 231 -0.51 6.39 13.23
CA ILE A 231 0.03 5.99 11.92
C ILE A 231 0.47 7.23 11.13
N GLU A 232 -0.35 8.28 11.10
CA GLU A 232 -0.06 9.54 10.41
C GLU A 232 1.20 10.20 10.96
N LEU A 233 1.30 10.36 12.28
CA LEU A 233 2.48 10.92 12.96
C LEU A 233 3.76 10.16 12.60
N GLY A 234 3.69 8.83 12.61
CA GLY A 234 4.82 8.00 12.25
C GLY A 234 5.23 8.16 10.79
N LEU A 235 4.26 8.18 9.87
CA LEU A 235 4.52 8.39 8.44
C LEU A 235 5.09 9.79 8.17
N GLU A 236 4.57 10.84 8.83
CA GLU A 236 5.13 12.20 8.71
C GLU A 236 6.57 12.27 9.24
N THR A 237 6.85 11.61 10.35
CA THR A 237 8.22 11.50 10.89
C THR A 237 9.13 10.80 9.86
N MET A 238 8.66 9.71 9.23
CA MET A 238 9.42 9.00 8.19
C MET A 238 9.62 9.84 6.92
N LEU A 239 8.66 10.70 6.58
CA LEU A 239 8.82 11.64 5.47
C LEU A 239 9.87 12.71 5.79
N ALA A 240 9.89 13.20 7.03
CA ALA A 240 10.83 14.23 7.48
C ALA A 240 12.26 13.70 7.61
N ASP A 241 12.48 12.47 8.12
CA ASP A 241 13.80 11.87 8.31
C ASP A 241 14.33 11.13 7.06
N GLY A 242 13.52 11.06 5.98
CA GLY A 242 13.89 10.40 4.72
C GLY A 242 13.76 8.88 4.72
N SER A 243 13.41 8.24 5.83
CA SER A 243 13.30 6.77 5.91
C SER A 243 12.13 6.22 5.09
N PHE A 244 11.07 7.02 4.86
CA PHE A 244 10.00 6.67 3.92
C PHE A 244 10.55 6.51 2.49
N ALA A 245 11.32 7.49 2.02
CA ALA A 245 11.92 7.45 0.68
C ALA A 245 12.91 6.30 0.55
N GLN A 246 13.71 6.03 1.58
CA GLN A 246 14.65 4.92 1.59
C GLN A 246 13.94 3.57 1.49
N LEU A 247 12.89 3.32 2.29
CA LEU A 247 12.11 2.09 2.24
C LEU A 247 11.42 1.92 0.88
N PHE A 248 10.83 2.99 0.35
CA PHE A 248 10.22 3.02 -0.97
C PHE A 248 11.23 2.64 -2.07
N GLN A 249 12.41 3.25 -2.06
CA GLN A 249 13.45 2.99 -3.04
C GLN A 249 13.99 1.55 -2.97
N GLN A 250 14.13 0.99 -1.78
CA GLN A 250 14.54 -0.41 -1.58
C GLN A 250 13.56 -1.39 -2.24
N HIS A 251 12.24 -1.10 -2.19
CA HIS A 251 11.22 -2.01 -2.72
C HIS A 251 10.87 -1.74 -4.18
N PHE A 252 10.76 -0.48 -4.59
CA PHE A 252 10.22 -0.10 -5.89
C PHE A 252 11.23 0.58 -6.84
N GLY A 253 12.42 0.94 -6.35
CA GLY A 253 13.41 1.65 -7.17
C GLY A 253 13.83 0.86 -8.42
N ARG A 254 14.14 -0.42 -8.26
CA ARG A 254 14.51 -1.29 -9.39
C ARG A 254 13.35 -1.56 -10.34
N LEU A 255 12.12 -1.60 -9.82
CA LEU A 255 10.92 -1.84 -10.60
C LEU A 255 10.66 -0.71 -11.59
N ALA A 256 10.71 0.52 -11.11
CA ALA A 256 10.48 1.71 -11.93
C ALA A 256 11.51 1.84 -13.05
N ASP A 257 12.79 1.58 -12.74
CA ASP A 257 13.89 1.59 -13.71
C ASP A 257 13.76 0.42 -14.71
N GLY A 258 13.43 -0.78 -14.23
CA GLY A 258 13.26 -1.98 -15.07
C GLY A 258 12.11 -1.85 -16.07
N LEU A 259 11.03 -1.15 -15.71
CA LEU A 259 9.90 -0.88 -16.59
C LEU A 259 10.15 0.27 -17.58
N LYS A 260 11.26 1.00 -17.47
CA LYS A 260 11.62 2.14 -18.34
C LYS A 260 10.47 3.13 -18.49
N LEU A 261 9.81 3.49 -17.37
CA LEU A 261 8.59 4.31 -17.39
C LEU A 261 8.77 5.65 -18.11
N SER A 262 9.96 6.27 -18.01
CA SER A 262 10.31 7.53 -18.69
C SER A 262 10.40 7.44 -20.22
N GLN A 263 10.48 6.23 -20.79
CA GLN A 263 10.55 6.00 -22.23
C GLN A 263 9.18 5.67 -22.85
N ARG A 264 8.13 5.52 -22.03
CA ARG A 264 6.80 5.16 -22.49
C ARG A 264 5.95 6.40 -22.74
N HIS A 265 5.05 6.29 -23.71
CA HIS A 265 4.00 7.29 -23.86
C HIS A 265 3.02 7.20 -22.69
N VAL A 266 2.68 8.33 -22.07
CA VAL A 266 1.75 8.39 -20.94
C VAL A 266 0.42 8.91 -21.42
N LEU A 267 -0.66 8.15 -21.18
CA LEU A 267 -2.04 8.60 -21.31
C LEU A 267 -2.59 8.93 -19.92
N GLU A 268 -2.91 10.20 -19.71
CA GLU A 268 -3.50 10.70 -18.48
C GLU A 268 -5.01 10.49 -18.50
N LEU A 269 -5.53 9.86 -17.46
CA LEU A 269 -6.94 9.68 -17.22
C LEU A 269 -7.39 10.48 -15.99
N VAL A 270 -8.68 10.80 -15.94
CA VAL A 270 -9.32 11.39 -14.77
C VAL A 270 -9.85 10.29 -13.87
N ASN A 271 -9.66 10.42 -12.57
CA ASN A 271 -10.31 9.55 -11.57
C ASN A 271 -11.51 10.29 -10.97
N PRO A 272 -12.75 9.98 -11.37
CA PRO A 272 -13.94 10.71 -10.91
C PRO A 272 -14.32 10.38 -9.45
N ASP A 273 -13.82 9.28 -8.91
CA ASP A 273 -14.11 8.84 -7.53
C ASP A 273 -13.02 9.23 -6.53
N LEU A 274 -12.04 10.02 -6.98
CA LEU A 274 -10.98 10.51 -6.10
C LEU A 274 -11.55 11.53 -5.11
N PRO A 275 -11.37 11.34 -3.79
CA PRO A 275 -11.79 12.34 -2.80
C PRO A 275 -11.06 13.66 -2.99
N GLU A 276 -11.76 14.78 -2.76
CA GLU A 276 -11.23 16.14 -2.92
C GLU A 276 -10.07 16.43 -1.95
N GLU A 277 -10.10 15.80 -0.78
CA GLU A 277 -9.09 15.93 0.25
C GLU A 277 -7.80 15.16 -0.06
N THR A 278 -7.74 14.44 -1.19
CA THR A 278 -6.51 13.76 -1.62
C THR A 278 -5.40 14.79 -1.83
N PRO A 279 -4.23 14.64 -1.17
CA PRO A 279 -3.20 15.69 -1.11
C PRO A 279 -2.38 15.79 -2.42
N LEU A 280 -3.02 16.04 -3.56
CA LEU A 280 -2.39 16.14 -4.88
C LEU A 280 -1.38 17.29 -4.95
N ALA A 281 -1.64 18.39 -4.22
CA ALA A 281 -0.75 19.55 -4.16
C ALA A 281 0.57 19.23 -3.43
N ARG A 282 0.61 18.23 -2.56
CA ARG A 282 1.78 17.84 -1.79
C ARG A 282 2.71 16.94 -2.61
N LYS A 283 3.42 17.56 -3.55
CA LYS A 283 4.22 16.88 -4.59
C LYS A 283 5.22 15.84 -4.07
N ALA A 284 5.76 16.04 -2.86
CA ALA A 284 6.69 15.13 -2.21
C ALA A 284 6.10 13.73 -1.92
N LEU A 285 4.77 13.64 -1.83
CA LEU A 285 4.05 12.37 -1.59
C LEU A 285 3.89 11.51 -2.84
N TRP A 286 4.17 12.05 -4.04
CA TRP A 286 3.86 11.40 -5.30
C TRP A 286 5.12 10.99 -6.04
N TYR A 287 5.09 9.80 -6.61
CA TYR A 287 6.17 9.32 -7.46
C TYR A 287 6.28 10.15 -8.74
N ARG A 288 7.52 10.47 -9.10
CA ARG A 288 7.88 11.12 -10.36
C ARG A 288 9.09 10.40 -10.93
N PRO A 289 9.05 9.89 -12.16
CA PRO A 289 10.24 9.40 -12.83
C PRO A 289 11.31 10.51 -12.93
N LYS A 290 12.58 10.15 -12.84
CA LYS A 290 13.70 11.11 -12.79
C LYS A 290 13.84 12.03 -14.00
N HIS A 291 13.05 11.84 -15.05
CA HIS A 291 13.10 12.61 -16.31
C HIS A 291 11.71 13.08 -16.77
N TYR A 292 10.81 13.34 -15.85
CA TYR A 292 9.47 13.93 -16.09
C TYR A 292 9.42 15.35 -15.59
#